data_278ee1f8c0d1012d7070fff1a802baa3
#
_entry.id   278ee1f8c0d1012d7070fff1a802baa3
#
_cell.length_a   1.000
_cell.length_b   1.000
_cell.length_c   1.000
_cell.angle_alpha   90.00
_cell.angle_beta   90.00
_cell.angle_gamma   90.00
#
_symmetry.space_group_name_H-M   'P 1'
#
loop_
_entity.id
_entity.type
_entity.pdbx_description
1 polymer ?
#
loop_
_entity_poly.entity_id
_entity_poly.type
_entity_poly.pdbx_seq_one_letter_code
_entity_poly.pdbx_strand_id
1 'polypeptide(L)'
;MTPAPTTRTRIKICGLTREEDVDAAVEAGADAVGFVMYETSPRYVTAGRAAELARRLPPFITPVLLFVNAPATQISAACALIPTAFLQFHGDETPEDCLAAGRPFMRAARIPLGEKSAENTPGSPGGFDLVKYAQDFKAAQAILLDAHVEGYGGGGKTFNWSLLPPNVSAHLVLSGGLTPANVIDGISQVRPRCTTLAVDVSSGVEISKGIKSADKINQFVAAVRAADELLAKSPHHVRVPPA
;
A
#
# COMPACT_ATOMS: atom_id res chain seq x y z
N MET A 1 -7.37 24.78 -23.82
CA MET A 1 -7.55 23.46 -23.18
C MET A 1 -6.53 23.38 -22.05
N THR A 2 -6.97 23.42 -20.80
CA THR A 2 -6.11 23.17 -19.65
C THR A 2 -5.76 21.69 -19.64
N PRO A 3 -4.49 21.28 -19.61
CA PRO A 3 -4.12 19.87 -19.50
C PRO A 3 -4.72 19.30 -18.21
N ALA A 4 -5.33 18.11 -18.31
CA ALA A 4 -5.83 17.41 -17.13
C ALA A 4 -4.68 17.25 -16.12
N PRO A 5 -4.91 17.43 -14.81
CA PRO A 5 -3.87 17.27 -13.83
C PRO A 5 -3.33 15.84 -13.90
N THR A 6 -2.07 15.71 -14.25
CA THR A 6 -1.36 14.44 -14.21
C THR A 6 -1.27 14.01 -12.75
N THR A 7 -2.10 13.05 -12.36
CA THR A 7 -2.07 12.50 -11.01
C THR A 7 -0.91 11.51 -10.90
N ARG A 8 0.21 11.97 -10.36
CA ARG A 8 1.38 11.13 -10.09
C ARG A 8 1.01 9.99 -9.13
N THR A 9 1.36 8.75 -9.45
CA THR A 9 1.25 7.60 -8.55
C THR A 9 2.31 7.71 -7.44
N ARG A 10 1.88 7.62 -6.17
CA ARG A 10 2.81 7.53 -5.03
C ARG A 10 3.35 6.11 -4.91
N ILE A 11 4.60 6.00 -4.43
CA ILE A 11 5.31 4.72 -4.35
C ILE A 11 5.74 4.47 -2.91
N LYS A 12 5.36 3.31 -2.37
CA LYS A 12 5.86 2.81 -1.09
C LYS A 12 6.69 1.54 -1.34
N ILE A 13 7.88 1.48 -0.73
CA ILE A 13 8.70 0.26 -0.66
C ILE A 13 8.61 -0.28 0.77
N CYS A 14 8.06 -1.48 0.93
CA CYS A 14 7.70 -2.04 2.23
C CYS A 14 8.61 -3.18 2.69
N GLY A 15 8.80 -3.29 4.01
CA GLY A 15 9.56 -4.37 4.63
C GLY A 15 11.08 -4.20 4.49
N LEU A 16 11.56 -2.99 4.77
CA LEU A 16 12.98 -2.67 4.79
C LEU A 16 13.60 -3.08 6.12
N THR A 17 14.76 -3.72 6.08
CA THR A 17 15.46 -4.25 7.27
C THR A 17 16.91 -3.78 7.37
N ARG A 18 17.45 -3.23 6.27
CA ARG A 18 18.85 -2.84 6.12
C ARG A 18 18.98 -1.39 5.63
N GLU A 19 20.12 -0.79 5.93
CA GLU A 19 20.48 0.57 5.53
C GLU A 19 20.49 0.71 3.99
N GLU A 20 21.17 -0.21 3.32
CA GLU A 20 21.33 -0.19 1.85
C GLU A 20 19.98 -0.25 1.15
N ASP A 21 19.00 -0.96 1.72
CA ASP A 21 17.67 -1.07 1.16
C ASP A 21 16.87 0.24 1.33
N VAL A 22 17.08 0.93 2.46
CA VAL A 22 16.50 2.27 2.69
C VAL A 22 17.10 3.28 1.72
N ASP A 23 18.43 3.30 1.60
CA ASP A 23 19.13 4.22 0.70
C ASP A 23 18.70 4.00 -0.75
N ALA A 24 18.64 2.75 -1.20
CA ALA A 24 18.18 2.41 -2.55
C ALA A 24 16.72 2.84 -2.81
N ALA A 25 15.82 2.72 -1.82
CA ALA A 25 14.44 3.18 -1.94
C ALA A 25 14.36 4.72 -2.04
N VAL A 26 15.15 5.42 -1.25
CA VAL A 26 15.27 6.88 -1.27
C VAL A 26 15.81 7.37 -2.61
N GLU A 27 16.93 6.83 -3.06
CA GLU A 27 17.59 7.20 -4.32
C GLU A 27 16.70 6.92 -5.54
N ALA A 28 15.93 5.84 -5.52
CA ALA A 28 14.97 5.52 -6.57
C ALA A 28 13.76 6.46 -6.61
N GLY A 29 13.53 7.27 -5.57
CA GLY A 29 12.44 8.24 -5.50
C GLY A 29 11.13 7.66 -4.95
N ALA A 30 11.21 6.76 -3.97
CA ALA A 30 10.05 6.34 -3.18
C ALA A 30 9.45 7.52 -2.39
N ASP A 31 8.13 7.55 -2.23
CA ASP A 31 7.42 8.55 -1.42
C ASP A 31 7.27 8.10 0.04
N ALA A 32 7.34 6.79 0.27
CA ALA A 32 7.25 6.20 1.60
C ALA A 32 8.05 4.89 1.69
N VAL A 33 8.48 4.56 2.90
CA VAL A 33 9.16 3.30 3.23
C VAL A 33 8.47 2.62 4.40
N GLY A 34 8.35 1.29 4.35
CA GLY A 34 7.63 0.51 5.36
C GLY A 34 8.55 -0.34 6.23
N PHE A 35 8.32 -0.28 7.54
CA PHE A 35 8.94 -1.12 8.56
C PHE A 35 7.88 -2.04 9.17
N VAL A 36 8.14 -3.35 9.18
CA VAL A 36 7.16 -4.34 9.65
C VAL A 36 7.38 -4.62 11.14
N MET A 37 6.37 -4.29 11.95
CA MET A 37 6.36 -4.48 13.41
C MET A 37 5.73 -5.81 13.83
N TYR A 38 5.56 -6.77 12.93
CA TYR A 38 4.95 -8.08 13.15
C TYR A 38 6.03 -9.16 13.23
N GLU A 39 6.26 -9.74 14.41
CA GLU A 39 7.38 -10.64 14.71
C GLU A 39 7.42 -11.92 13.85
N THR A 40 6.25 -12.42 13.43
CA THR A 40 6.17 -13.61 12.57
C THR A 40 6.64 -13.34 11.14
N SER A 41 6.72 -12.07 10.74
CA SER A 41 7.17 -11.69 9.40
C SER A 41 8.68 -11.88 9.24
N PRO A 42 9.15 -12.44 8.11
CA PRO A 42 10.59 -12.48 7.79
C PRO A 42 11.19 -11.08 7.54
N ARG A 43 10.35 -10.03 7.53
CA ARG A 43 10.73 -8.61 7.37
C ARG A 43 10.60 -7.84 8.67
N TYR A 44 10.43 -8.55 9.78
CA TYR A 44 10.30 -7.92 11.09
C TYR A 44 11.52 -7.10 11.46
N VAL A 45 11.27 -5.93 12.03
CA VAL A 45 12.28 -5.12 12.71
C VAL A 45 11.71 -4.62 14.03
N THR A 46 12.58 -4.51 15.06
CA THR A 46 12.19 -3.90 16.33
C THR A 46 11.91 -2.40 16.14
N ALA A 47 11.16 -1.79 17.06
CA ALA A 47 10.89 -0.34 17.01
C ALA A 47 12.19 0.49 17.07
N GLY A 48 13.17 0.05 17.85
CA GLY A 48 14.51 0.66 17.89
C GLY A 48 15.21 0.59 16.53
N ARG A 49 15.21 -0.59 15.90
CA ARG A 49 15.81 -0.78 14.57
C ARG A 49 15.08 0.04 13.50
N ALA A 50 13.76 0.07 13.52
CA ALA A 50 12.98 0.93 12.62
C ALA A 50 13.33 2.41 12.79
N ALA A 51 13.53 2.87 14.04
CA ALA A 51 13.94 4.24 14.32
C ALA A 51 15.35 4.56 13.80
N GLU A 52 16.30 3.61 13.90
CA GLU A 52 17.64 3.76 13.30
C GLU A 52 17.55 3.94 11.77
N LEU A 53 16.81 3.06 11.12
CA LEU A 53 16.61 3.11 9.67
C LEU A 53 15.86 4.37 9.24
N ALA A 54 14.83 4.80 9.98
CA ALA A 54 14.05 5.99 9.68
C ALA A 54 14.86 7.29 9.76
N ARG A 55 15.92 7.36 10.57
CA ARG A 55 16.83 8.52 10.62
C ARG A 55 17.60 8.79 9.31
N ARG A 56 17.64 7.80 8.41
CA ARG A 56 18.26 7.96 7.07
C ARG A 56 17.34 8.65 6.07
N LEU A 57 16.06 8.80 6.39
CA LEU A 57 15.09 9.37 5.46
C LEU A 57 15.26 10.89 5.35
N PRO A 58 15.41 11.44 4.14
CA PRO A 58 15.35 12.87 3.94
C PRO A 58 13.92 13.39 4.16
N PRO A 59 13.73 14.71 4.30
CA PRO A 59 12.41 15.33 4.37
C PRO A 59 11.51 14.86 3.20
N PHE A 60 10.19 14.72 3.49
CA PHE A 60 9.15 14.35 2.53
C PHE A 60 9.10 12.87 2.12
N ILE A 61 9.95 12.01 2.67
CA ILE A 61 9.76 10.56 2.61
C ILE A 61 9.14 10.07 3.92
N THR A 62 7.99 9.44 3.82
CA THR A 62 7.18 9.04 4.98
C THR A 62 7.62 7.68 5.52
N PRO A 63 8.07 7.56 6.78
CA PRO A 63 8.20 6.27 7.43
C PRO A 63 6.81 5.69 7.76
N VAL A 64 6.57 4.43 7.39
CA VAL A 64 5.31 3.73 7.65
C VAL A 64 5.57 2.55 8.57
N LEU A 65 4.88 2.50 9.71
CA LEU A 65 4.92 1.38 10.64
C LEU A 65 3.74 0.44 10.38
N LEU A 66 4.04 -0.80 9.98
CA LEU A 66 3.04 -1.82 9.69
C LEU A 66 2.83 -2.69 10.94
N PHE A 67 1.59 -2.73 11.42
CA PHE A 67 1.16 -3.54 12.54
C PHE A 67 0.14 -4.61 12.11
N VAL A 68 0.13 -5.72 12.84
CA VAL A 68 -0.83 -6.82 12.70
C VAL A 68 -1.29 -7.18 14.11
N ASN A 69 -2.52 -6.80 14.48
CA ASN A 69 -3.13 -7.10 15.78
C ASN A 69 -2.24 -6.71 16.99
N ALA A 70 -1.47 -5.64 16.84
CA ALA A 70 -0.52 -5.22 17.87
C ALA A 70 -1.26 -4.53 19.04
N PRO A 71 -0.84 -4.75 20.30
CA PRO A 71 -1.41 -4.02 21.43
C PRO A 71 -1.09 -2.53 21.36
N ALA A 72 -1.98 -1.69 21.88
CA ALA A 72 -1.84 -0.22 21.86
C ALA A 72 -0.51 0.26 22.50
N THR A 73 -0.02 -0.45 23.49
CA THR A 73 1.29 -0.16 24.13
C THR A 73 2.46 -0.31 23.18
N GLN A 74 2.46 -1.34 22.33
CA GLN A 74 3.49 -1.55 21.31
C GLN A 74 3.43 -0.46 20.23
N ILE A 75 2.22 -0.12 19.77
CA ILE A 75 1.99 0.95 18.78
C ILE A 75 2.51 2.28 19.34
N SER A 76 2.10 2.63 20.57
CA SER A 76 2.50 3.87 21.23
C SER A 76 4.02 3.96 21.42
N ALA A 77 4.65 2.89 21.86
CA ALA A 77 6.11 2.84 22.04
C ALA A 77 6.88 3.04 20.72
N ALA A 78 6.43 2.40 19.64
CA ALA A 78 7.04 2.58 18.32
C ALA A 78 6.84 4.02 17.78
N CYS A 79 5.64 4.59 17.96
CA CYS A 79 5.33 5.96 17.58
C CYS A 79 6.14 7.00 18.37
N ALA A 80 6.47 6.72 19.63
CA ALA A 80 7.34 7.60 20.44
C ALA A 80 8.76 7.68 19.87
N LEU A 81 9.28 6.57 19.32
CA LEU A 81 10.60 6.54 18.68
C LEU A 81 10.61 7.14 17.27
N ILE A 82 9.47 7.09 16.55
CA ILE A 82 9.34 7.63 15.20
C ILE A 82 8.10 8.54 15.15
N PRO A 83 8.19 9.79 15.66
CA PRO A 83 7.04 10.69 15.79
C PRO A 83 6.37 11.08 14.46
N THR A 84 7.11 10.98 13.35
CA THR A 84 6.61 11.29 11.99
C THR A 84 5.98 10.09 11.29
N ALA A 85 5.89 8.93 11.96
CA ALA A 85 5.40 7.72 11.34
C ALA A 85 3.92 7.80 10.98
N PHE A 86 3.60 7.33 9.78
CA PHE A 86 2.29 6.97 9.33
C PHE A 86 2.01 5.50 9.67
N LEU A 87 0.79 5.14 10.06
CA LEU A 87 0.49 3.78 10.48
C LEU A 87 -0.17 2.98 9.36
N GLN A 88 0.14 1.69 9.31
CA GLN A 88 -0.54 0.71 8.47
C GLN A 88 -1.05 -0.43 9.34
N PHE A 89 -2.37 -0.59 9.39
CA PHE A 89 -3.00 -1.73 10.05
C PHE A 89 -3.32 -2.82 9.04
N HIS A 90 -2.76 -4.00 9.26
CA HIS A 90 -2.78 -5.10 8.29
C HIS A 90 -3.37 -6.42 8.86
N GLY A 91 -3.81 -6.40 10.10
CA GLY A 91 -4.44 -7.53 10.81
C GLY A 91 -5.97 -7.51 10.72
N ASP A 92 -6.60 -7.76 11.86
CA ASP A 92 -8.05 -7.79 12.03
C ASP A 92 -8.54 -6.62 12.93
N GLU A 93 -7.72 -5.54 13.00
CA GLU A 93 -8.02 -4.36 13.81
C GLU A 93 -9.37 -3.76 13.37
N THR A 94 -10.19 -3.39 14.35
CA THR A 94 -11.47 -2.70 14.12
C THR A 94 -11.23 -1.20 13.80
N PRO A 95 -12.24 -0.48 13.28
CA PRO A 95 -12.15 0.97 13.12
C PRO A 95 -11.77 1.69 14.43
N GLU A 96 -12.31 1.22 15.57
CA GLU A 96 -12.07 1.76 16.90
C GLU A 96 -10.61 1.54 17.33
N ASP A 97 -10.05 0.36 17.10
CA ASP A 97 -8.64 0.06 17.39
C ASP A 97 -7.71 0.96 16.60
N CYS A 98 -8.01 1.15 15.31
CA CYS A 98 -7.22 2.02 14.44
C CYS A 98 -7.27 3.49 14.91
N LEU A 99 -8.45 3.98 15.30
CA LEU A 99 -8.64 5.35 15.80
C LEU A 99 -7.97 5.57 17.15
N ALA A 100 -7.97 4.57 18.02
CA ALA A 100 -7.35 4.65 19.34
C ALA A 100 -5.85 4.91 19.30
N ALA A 101 -5.18 4.61 18.17
CA ALA A 101 -3.78 4.93 17.97
C ALA A 101 -3.49 6.45 17.90
N GLY A 102 -4.51 7.29 17.66
CA GLY A 102 -4.41 8.75 17.64
C GLY A 102 -3.48 9.30 16.56
N ARG A 103 -3.27 8.55 15.49
CA ARG A 103 -2.32 8.86 14.39
C ARG A 103 -2.99 8.68 13.03
N PRO A 104 -2.51 9.39 11.99
CA PRO A 104 -2.90 9.10 10.62
C PRO A 104 -2.55 7.65 10.24
N PHE A 105 -3.47 6.97 9.56
CA PHE A 105 -3.29 5.57 9.20
C PHE A 105 -3.91 5.19 7.86
N MET A 106 -3.44 4.08 7.29
CA MET A 106 -4.12 3.33 6.25
C MET A 106 -4.53 1.95 6.76
N ARG A 107 -5.60 1.43 6.18
CA ARG A 107 -6.16 0.12 6.52
C ARG A 107 -6.00 -0.85 5.36
N ALA A 108 -5.45 -2.03 5.62
CA ALA A 108 -5.35 -3.08 4.60
C ALA A 108 -6.69 -3.83 4.46
N ALA A 109 -7.18 -3.89 3.24
CA ALA A 109 -8.30 -4.72 2.82
C ALA A 109 -7.75 -5.97 2.13
N ARG A 110 -8.02 -7.14 2.70
CA ARG A 110 -7.56 -8.43 2.15
C ARG A 110 -8.57 -8.93 1.13
N ILE A 111 -8.25 -8.79 -0.15
CA ILE A 111 -9.12 -9.14 -1.27
C ILE A 111 -9.01 -10.64 -1.56
N PRO A 112 -10.12 -11.41 -1.52
CA PRO A 112 -10.10 -12.83 -1.78
C PRO A 112 -9.53 -13.20 -3.16
N LEU A 113 -8.77 -14.30 -3.23
CA LEU A 113 -8.26 -14.89 -4.48
C LEU A 113 -9.24 -15.93 -5.02
N GLY A 114 -9.45 -15.95 -6.35
CA GLY A 114 -10.17 -17.01 -7.06
C GLY A 114 -11.61 -16.68 -7.46
N GLU A 115 -12.33 -17.70 -7.99
CA GLU A 115 -13.69 -17.56 -8.54
C GLU A 115 -14.73 -17.15 -7.49
N LYS A 116 -14.48 -17.36 -6.20
CA LYS A 116 -15.26 -16.76 -5.11
C LYS A 116 -15.27 -15.24 -5.13
N SER A 117 -14.33 -14.60 -5.86
CA SER A 117 -14.40 -13.15 -6.13
C SER A 117 -15.49 -12.79 -7.14
N ALA A 118 -16.02 -13.74 -7.93
CA ALA A 118 -17.19 -13.49 -8.78
C ALA A 118 -18.50 -13.40 -7.96
N GLU A 119 -18.54 -14.01 -6.76
CA GLU A 119 -19.59 -13.80 -5.76
C GLU A 119 -19.45 -12.47 -5.03
N ASN A 120 -18.34 -11.75 -5.24
CA ASN A 120 -18.04 -10.42 -4.69
C ASN A 120 -18.66 -9.26 -5.49
N THR A 121 -19.68 -9.53 -6.28
CA THR A 121 -20.54 -8.46 -6.81
C THR A 121 -21.16 -7.72 -5.62
N PRO A 122 -21.17 -6.37 -5.58
CA PRO A 122 -21.84 -5.63 -4.53
C PRO A 122 -23.26 -6.17 -4.29
N GLY A 123 -23.53 -6.69 -3.09
CA GLY A 123 -24.82 -7.30 -2.74
C GLY A 123 -24.89 -8.83 -2.79
N SER A 124 -23.84 -9.55 -3.17
CA SER A 124 -23.82 -11.02 -3.06
C SER A 124 -23.67 -11.47 -1.60
N PRO A 125 -24.47 -12.41 -1.10
CA PRO A 125 -24.32 -12.97 0.24
C PRO A 125 -22.93 -13.62 0.40
N GLY A 126 -22.09 -13.10 1.31
CA GLY A 126 -20.78 -13.65 1.63
C GLY A 126 -19.59 -13.10 0.81
N GLY A 127 -19.81 -12.14 -0.11
CA GLY A 127 -18.75 -11.45 -0.84
C GLY A 127 -18.06 -10.35 -0.02
N PHE A 128 -16.78 -10.05 -0.33
CA PHE A 128 -16.07 -8.92 0.25
C PHE A 128 -16.53 -7.61 -0.43
N ASP A 129 -17.23 -6.75 0.31
CA ASP A 129 -17.70 -5.44 -0.18
C ASP A 129 -16.67 -4.36 0.13
N LEU A 130 -15.84 -4.00 -0.87
CA LEU A 130 -14.82 -2.96 -0.73
C LEU A 130 -15.40 -1.57 -0.49
N VAL A 131 -16.58 -1.26 -1.05
CA VAL A 131 -17.23 0.05 -0.86
C VAL A 131 -17.68 0.19 0.58
N LYS A 132 -18.37 -0.83 1.10
CA LYS A 132 -18.75 -0.87 2.52
C LYS A 132 -17.52 -0.83 3.42
N TYR A 133 -16.47 -1.61 3.11
CA TYR A 133 -15.22 -1.61 3.88
C TYR A 133 -14.58 -0.22 3.95
N ALA A 134 -14.52 0.49 2.82
CA ALA A 134 -13.99 1.85 2.79
C ALA A 134 -14.85 2.84 3.60
N GLN A 135 -16.17 2.61 3.67
CA GLN A 135 -17.08 3.41 4.51
C GLN A 135 -16.90 3.11 6.00
N ASP A 136 -16.75 1.84 6.36
CA ASP A 136 -16.51 1.43 7.76
C ASP A 136 -15.20 2.02 8.28
N PHE A 137 -14.16 2.08 7.43
CA PHE A 137 -12.86 2.67 7.74
C PHE A 137 -12.68 4.10 7.17
N LYS A 138 -13.74 4.90 7.12
CA LYS A 138 -13.69 6.28 6.57
C LYS A 138 -12.70 7.22 7.24
N ALA A 139 -12.24 6.90 8.44
CA ALA A 139 -11.20 7.65 9.14
C ALA A 139 -9.78 7.31 8.64
N ALA A 140 -9.60 6.21 7.90
CA ALA A 140 -8.34 5.88 7.26
C ALA A 140 -8.07 6.88 6.12
N GLN A 141 -6.82 7.33 6.02
CA GLN A 141 -6.41 8.20 4.91
C GLN A 141 -6.33 7.46 3.57
N ALA A 142 -6.20 6.14 3.60
CA ALA A 142 -6.24 5.29 2.42
C ALA A 142 -6.63 3.86 2.77
N ILE A 143 -7.17 3.14 1.79
CA ILE A 143 -7.39 1.70 1.84
C ILE A 143 -6.32 1.01 1.00
N LEU A 144 -5.52 0.14 1.63
CA LEU A 144 -4.54 -0.68 0.95
C LEU A 144 -5.20 -1.98 0.50
N LEU A 145 -5.10 -2.28 -0.79
CA LEU A 145 -5.65 -3.48 -1.41
C LEU A 145 -4.56 -4.56 -1.46
N ASP A 146 -4.68 -5.61 -0.66
CA ASP A 146 -3.75 -6.73 -0.67
C ASP A 146 -4.46 -8.04 -1.05
N ALA A 147 -3.77 -8.94 -1.73
CA ALA A 147 -4.29 -10.27 -2.04
C ALA A 147 -4.43 -11.09 -0.76
N HIS A 148 -5.62 -11.67 -0.53
CA HIS A 148 -5.84 -12.55 0.62
C HIS A 148 -5.06 -13.86 0.44
N VAL A 149 -4.03 -14.05 1.24
CA VAL A 149 -3.28 -15.32 1.37
C VAL A 149 -3.33 -15.75 2.84
N GLU A 150 -3.13 -17.04 3.12
CA GLU A 150 -2.99 -17.51 4.49
C GLU A 150 -1.84 -16.77 5.18
N GLY A 151 -2.08 -16.24 6.36
CA GLY A 151 -1.21 -15.30 7.05
C GLY A 151 -1.49 -13.84 6.64
N TYR A 152 -0.63 -12.94 7.08
CA TYR A 152 -0.82 -11.50 6.89
C TYR A 152 0.21 -10.95 5.88
N GLY A 153 -0.15 -11.00 4.58
CA GLY A 153 0.63 -10.41 3.50
C GLY A 153 1.87 -11.18 3.03
N GLY A 154 2.49 -10.71 1.96
CA GLY A 154 3.77 -11.22 1.48
C GLY A 154 3.74 -12.50 0.64
N GLY A 155 2.56 -13.01 0.27
CA GLY A 155 2.40 -14.23 -0.53
C GLY A 155 2.77 -14.10 -2.01
N GLY A 156 3.08 -12.90 -2.50
CA GLY A 156 3.51 -12.66 -3.88
C GLY A 156 2.45 -12.92 -4.96
N LYS A 157 1.17 -13.10 -4.56
CA LYS A 157 0.05 -13.33 -5.48
C LYS A 157 -0.72 -12.04 -5.72
N THR A 158 -1.21 -11.83 -6.95
CA THR A 158 -2.13 -10.76 -7.30
C THR A 158 -3.57 -11.30 -7.27
N PHE A 159 -4.53 -10.46 -6.89
CA PHE A 159 -5.95 -10.69 -7.13
C PHE A 159 -6.35 -10.13 -8.51
N ASN A 160 -7.53 -10.46 -8.99
CA ASN A 160 -8.03 -9.93 -10.26
C ASN A 160 -8.53 -8.50 -10.08
N TRP A 161 -7.72 -7.52 -10.51
CA TRP A 161 -8.02 -6.08 -10.38
C TRP A 161 -9.28 -5.64 -11.13
N SER A 162 -9.68 -6.38 -12.19
CA SER A 162 -10.89 -6.04 -12.96
C SER A 162 -12.19 -6.19 -12.17
N LEU A 163 -12.14 -6.98 -11.08
CA LEU A 163 -13.28 -7.25 -10.19
C LEU A 163 -13.50 -6.14 -9.14
N LEU A 164 -12.61 -5.17 -9.05
CA LEU A 164 -12.81 -4.02 -8.16
C LEU A 164 -14.04 -3.21 -8.61
N PRO A 165 -14.81 -2.64 -7.67
CA PRO A 165 -15.91 -1.73 -8.00
C PRO A 165 -15.46 -0.59 -8.92
N PRO A 166 -16.32 -0.09 -9.82
CA PRO A 166 -15.96 0.96 -10.76
C PRO A 166 -15.62 2.30 -10.09
N ASN A 167 -16.11 2.51 -8.87
CA ASN A 167 -15.79 3.67 -8.04
C ASN A 167 -15.80 3.28 -6.55
N VAL A 168 -14.67 3.46 -5.87
CA VAL A 168 -14.53 3.19 -4.44
C VAL A 168 -14.65 4.48 -3.61
N SER A 169 -14.59 5.65 -4.21
CA SER A 169 -14.63 6.97 -3.54
C SER A 169 -13.65 7.09 -2.36
N ALA A 170 -12.46 6.49 -2.50
CA ALA A 170 -11.40 6.48 -1.49
C ALA A 170 -10.03 6.69 -2.14
N HIS A 171 -9.04 7.02 -1.32
CA HIS A 171 -7.64 6.92 -1.70
C HIS A 171 -7.23 5.46 -1.61
N LEU A 172 -6.72 4.89 -2.71
CA LEU A 172 -6.31 3.48 -2.76
C LEU A 172 -4.80 3.34 -2.81
N VAL A 173 -4.30 2.30 -2.13
CA VAL A 173 -2.92 1.82 -2.24
C VAL A 173 -2.97 0.42 -2.80
N LEU A 174 -2.57 0.23 -4.05
CA LEU A 174 -2.52 -1.09 -4.67
C LEU A 174 -1.30 -1.86 -4.17
N SER A 175 -1.51 -3.05 -3.63
CA SER A 175 -0.50 -3.96 -3.11
C SER A 175 -0.81 -5.41 -3.53
N GLY A 176 -0.10 -6.37 -2.96
CA GLY A 176 -0.31 -7.80 -3.25
C GLY A 176 0.29 -8.25 -4.58
N GLY A 177 1.45 -8.91 -4.52
CA GLY A 177 2.10 -9.51 -5.69
C GLY A 177 2.57 -8.56 -6.78
N LEU A 178 2.68 -7.26 -6.49
CA LEU A 178 3.22 -6.29 -7.44
C LEU A 178 4.71 -6.56 -7.72
N THR A 179 5.07 -6.37 -8.98
CA THR A 179 6.43 -6.50 -9.51
C THR A 179 6.66 -5.42 -10.57
N PRO A 180 7.90 -5.18 -11.00
CA PRO A 180 8.16 -4.30 -12.16
C PRO A 180 7.40 -4.71 -13.44
N ALA A 181 7.11 -6.01 -13.61
CA ALA A 181 6.48 -6.54 -14.82
C ALA A 181 4.96 -6.32 -14.87
N ASN A 182 4.27 -6.18 -13.72
CA ASN A 182 2.80 -6.12 -13.68
C ASN A 182 2.24 -4.80 -13.14
N VAL A 183 3.06 -3.92 -12.58
CA VAL A 183 2.59 -2.69 -11.94
C VAL A 183 1.93 -1.71 -12.91
N ILE A 184 2.37 -1.68 -14.18
CA ILE A 184 1.74 -0.83 -15.21
C ILE A 184 0.28 -1.23 -15.41
N ASP A 185 0.01 -2.52 -15.56
CA ASP A 185 -1.35 -3.05 -15.72
C ASP A 185 -2.20 -2.78 -14.49
N GLY A 186 -1.62 -3.01 -13.30
CA GLY A 186 -2.30 -2.72 -12.03
C GLY A 186 -2.73 -1.25 -11.92
N ILE A 187 -1.82 -0.32 -12.21
CA ILE A 187 -2.12 1.13 -12.19
C ILE A 187 -3.20 1.46 -13.21
N SER A 188 -3.09 0.95 -14.44
CA SER A 188 -4.04 1.24 -15.51
C SER A 188 -5.46 0.79 -15.18
N GLN A 189 -5.61 -0.36 -14.52
CA GLN A 189 -6.90 -0.90 -14.14
C GLN A 189 -7.50 -0.25 -12.87
N VAL A 190 -6.68 0.12 -11.89
CA VAL A 190 -7.15 0.59 -10.58
C VAL A 190 -7.35 2.09 -10.53
N ARG A 191 -6.50 2.87 -11.22
CA ARG A 191 -6.58 4.35 -11.19
C ARG A 191 -7.96 4.94 -11.50
N PRO A 192 -8.71 4.46 -12.51
CA PRO A 192 -10.03 5.02 -12.81
C PRO A 192 -11.08 4.81 -11.71
N ARG A 193 -10.77 3.98 -10.72
CA ARG A 193 -11.72 3.50 -9.70
C ARG A 193 -11.59 4.19 -8.34
N CYS A 194 -10.65 5.12 -8.20
CA CYS A 194 -10.31 5.73 -6.92
C CYS A 194 -10.04 7.23 -7.02
N THR A 195 -10.08 7.92 -5.87
CA THR A 195 -9.79 9.36 -5.77
C THR A 195 -8.32 9.65 -6.10
N THR A 196 -7.40 8.91 -5.50
CA THR A 196 -5.96 8.89 -5.83
C THR A 196 -5.41 7.50 -5.69
N LEU A 197 -4.30 7.22 -6.37
CA LEU A 197 -3.64 5.92 -6.33
C LEU A 197 -2.20 6.04 -5.83
N ALA A 198 -1.85 5.13 -4.93
CA ALA A 198 -0.47 4.77 -4.62
C ALA A 198 -0.25 3.27 -4.92
N VAL A 199 1.00 2.86 -4.99
CA VAL A 199 1.41 1.45 -5.09
C VAL A 199 2.33 1.10 -3.94
N ASP A 200 2.21 -0.13 -3.43
CA ASP A 200 3.03 -0.68 -2.35
C ASP A 200 3.65 -1.99 -2.79
N VAL A 201 4.96 -2.11 -2.72
CA VAL A 201 5.68 -3.32 -3.10
C VAL A 201 6.61 -3.78 -1.98
N SER A 202 6.64 -5.10 -1.78
CA SER A 202 7.56 -5.73 -0.84
C SER A 202 8.37 -6.86 -1.49
N SER A 203 7.78 -8.06 -1.64
CA SER A 203 8.48 -9.23 -2.19
C SER A 203 8.89 -9.08 -3.65
N GLY A 204 8.14 -8.33 -4.46
CA GLY A 204 8.42 -8.16 -5.90
C GLY A 204 9.72 -7.43 -6.22
N VAL A 205 10.33 -6.79 -5.25
CA VAL A 205 11.64 -6.11 -5.37
C VAL A 205 12.71 -6.73 -4.47
N GLU A 206 12.52 -7.98 -4.02
CA GLU A 206 13.47 -8.71 -3.18
C GLU A 206 14.39 -9.64 -4.00
N ILE A 207 15.59 -9.87 -3.46
CA ILE A 207 16.49 -10.96 -3.87
C ILE A 207 16.13 -12.21 -3.06
N SER A 208 15.96 -12.05 -1.76
CA SER A 208 15.48 -13.06 -0.83
C SER A 208 14.61 -12.40 0.24
N LYS A 209 13.85 -13.17 1.03
CA LYS A 209 12.92 -12.64 2.03
C LYS A 209 13.61 -11.63 2.96
N GLY A 210 13.14 -10.40 2.97
CA GLY A 210 13.66 -9.30 3.80
C GLY A 210 14.90 -8.59 3.22
N ILE A 211 15.41 -8.99 2.05
CA ILE A 211 16.57 -8.38 1.39
C ILE A 211 16.12 -7.83 0.04
N LYS A 212 16.18 -6.51 -0.14
CA LYS A 212 15.78 -5.85 -1.39
C LYS A 212 16.89 -5.89 -2.44
N SER A 213 16.51 -5.65 -3.71
CA SER A 213 17.39 -5.42 -4.82
C SER A 213 17.24 -3.98 -5.27
N ALA A 214 18.31 -3.20 -5.25
CA ALA A 214 18.33 -1.84 -5.77
C ALA A 214 17.87 -1.79 -7.24
N ASP A 215 18.34 -2.75 -8.06
CA ASP A 215 17.95 -2.83 -9.47
C ASP A 215 16.45 -3.07 -9.65
N LYS A 216 15.85 -3.98 -8.86
CA LYS A 216 14.41 -4.23 -8.93
C LYS A 216 13.60 -3.05 -8.39
N ILE A 217 14.07 -2.33 -7.36
CA ILE A 217 13.45 -1.10 -6.88
C ILE A 217 13.45 -0.07 -8.00
N ASN A 218 14.59 0.18 -8.65
CA ASN A 218 14.70 1.11 -9.76
C ASN A 218 13.79 0.74 -10.94
N GLN A 219 13.75 -0.55 -11.32
CA GLN A 219 12.85 -1.06 -12.36
C GLN A 219 11.38 -0.85 -11.99
N PHE A 220 11.00 -1.08 -10.74
CA PHE A 220 9.64 -0.87 -10.27
C PHE A 220 9.24 0.61 -10.33
N VAL A 221 10.09 1.49 -9.83
CA VAL A 221 9.85 2.94 -9.88
C VAL A 221 9.75 3.43 -11.33
N ALA A 222 10.65 2.99 -12.20
CA ALA A 222 10.60 3.32 -13.64
C ALA A 222 9.30 2.87 -14.29
N ALA A 223 8.84 1.64 -14.00
CA ALA A 223 7.57 1.12 -14.51
C ALA A 223 6.36 1.94 -14.03
N VAL A 224 6.35 2.37 -12.75
CA VAL A 224 5.30 3.26 -12.21
C VAL A 224 5.29 4.61 -12.93
N ARG A 225 6.44 5.21 -13.18
CA ARG A 225 6.55 6.49 -13.92
C ARG A 225 6.09 6.33 -15.37
N ALA A 226 6.45 5.22 -16.04
CA ALA A 226 5.96 4.91 -17.37
C ALA A 226 4.43 4.76 -17.42
N ALA A 227 3.81 4.15 -16.40
CA ALA A 227 2.34 4.09 -16.30
C ALA A 227 1.71 5.48 -16.18
N ASP A 228 2.27 6.37 -15.35
CA ASP A 228 1.79 7.75 -15.20
C ASP A 228 1.87 8.50 -16.54
N GLU A 229 2.95 8.34 -17.30
CA GLU A 229 3.10 8.96 -18.63
C GLU A 229 2.11 8.42 -19.67
N LEU A 230 1.88 7.11 -19.70
CA LEU A 230 0.90 6.47 -20.59
C LEU A 230 -0.51 6.99 -20.33
N LEU A 231 -0.90 7.08 -19.06
CA LEU A 231 -2.20 7.59 -18.67
C LEU A 231 -2.37 9.08 -18.98
N ALA A 232 -1.30 9.88 -18.84
CA ALA A 232 -1.32 11.30 -19.19
C ALA A 232 -1.55 11.55 -20.70
N LYS A 233 -1.11 10.63 -21.55
CA LYS A 233 -1.27 10.69 -23.01
C LYS A 233 -2.60 10.15 -23.51
N SER A 234 -3.36 9.41 -22.67
CA SER A 234 -4.64 8.80 -23.06
C SER A 234 -5.78 9.82 -23.01
N PRO A 235 -6.51 10.09 -24.11
CA PRO A 235 -7.50 11.18 -24.20
C PRO A 235 -8.80 10.94 -23.43
N HIS A 236 -9.00 9.83 -22.73
CA HIS A 236 -10.27 9.40 -22.14
C HIS A 236 -10.36 9.49 -20.61
N HIS A 237 -9.56 10.32 -19.94
CA HIS A 237 -9.79 10.60 -18.50
C HIS A 237 -10.86 11.70 -18.32
N VAL A 238 -12.10 11.40 -18.71
CA VAL A 238 -13.26 12.21 -18.29
C VAL A 238 -13.55 11.84 -16.83
N ARG A 239 -13.27 12.77 -15.92
CA ARG A 239 -13.75 12.67 -14.54
C ARG A 239 -15.27 12.67 -14.57
N VAL A 240 -15.90 11.65 -14.01
CA VAL A 240 -17.29 11.77 -13.54
C VAL A 240 -17.24 12.75 -12.37
N PRO A 241 -17.96 13.90 -12.41
CA PRO A 241 -18.02 14.82 -11.29
C PRO A 241 -18.66 14.13 -10.09
N PRO A 242 -18.26 14.48 -8.85
CA PRO A 242 -18.94 13.99 -7.66
C PRO A 242 -20.40 14.44 -7.71
N ALA A 243 -21.31 13.49 -7.42
CA ALA A 243 -22.73 13.74 -7.24
C ALA A 243 -22.98 14.47 -5.92
#